data_e027500e0cfdcccd05b82fda9e060e11
#
_entry.id   e027500e0cfdcccd05b82fda9e060e11
#
_cell.length_a   1.000
_cell.length_b   1.000
_cell.length_c   1.000
_cell.angle_alpha   90.00
_cell.angle_beta   90.00
_cell.angle_gamma   90.00
#
_symmetry.space_group_name_H-M   'P 1'
#
loop_
_entity.id
_entity.type
_entity.pdbx_description
1 polymer ?
#
loop_
_entity_poly.entity_id
_entity_poly.type
_entity_poly.pdbx_seq_one_letter_code
_entity_poly.pdbx_strand_id
1 'polypeptide(L)'
;RIFVPYKSISEKVINAFLSAEDKNFYSHPGVDAKGVLRAIINNISNVVASRRLEGASTITQQVAKNFLLTNEVSLNRKIKEAILAFRIERALSKERILELYLNQIYLGEGTYGVASASLEYFDKSISELNYEEAALLAALPKAPSRYNPYKNIELAKFSRDLVINNLFENNYISKKNQKELLSKKIILKKRKKIFTEDTNYYVEDIRKDVVEKLGFDKVYKQGLNISTPINISLQKIATDSLRQGLIEYDKWKGWRGPLTNIKNLEKWNKDLDKFRLERSINWDLAIVKKIDKFSIEIETEYEKKGIIKYENISWIKK
;
A
#
# COMPACT_ATOMS: atom_id res chain seq x y z
N ARG A 1 1.72 1.53 -6.81
CA ARG A 1 3.18 1.30 -6.96
C ARG A 1 3.87 2.65 -7.14
N ILE A 2 5.00 2.84 -6.48
CA ILE A 2 5.84 4.03 -6.63
C ILE A 2 7.16 3.55 -7.22
N PHE A 3 7.49 4.03 -8.42
CA PHE A 3 8.74 3.70 -9.07
C PHE A 3 9.87 4.59 -8.53
N VAL A 4 11.02 3.99 -8.22
CA VAL A 4 12.22 4.69 -7.75
C VAL A 4 13.40 4.29 -8.63
N PRO A 5 14.09 5.24 -9.29
CA PRO A 5 15.30 4.97 -10.04
C PRO A 5 16.41 4.40 -9.13
N TYR A 6 17.25 3.52 -9.64
CA TYR A 6 18.34 2.89 -8.89
C TYR A 6 19.18 3.89 -8.08
N LYS A 7 19.56 5.01 -8.69
CA LYS A 7 20.36 6.07 -8.06
C LYS A 7 19.70 6.73 -6.84
N SER A 8 18.38 6.61 -6.72
CA SER A 8 17.60 7.16 -5.59
C SER A 8 17.34 6.13 -4.49
N ILE A 9 17.77 4.88 -4.68
CA ILE A 9 17.67 3.82 -3.67
C ILE A 9 18.92 3.88 -2.79
N SER A 10 18.73 3.99 -1.47
CA SER A 10 19.87 4.07 -0.55
C SER A 10 20.66 2.76 -0.51
N GLU A 11 21.98 2.84 -0.34
CA GLU A 11 22.85 1.68 -0.19
C GLU A 11 22.41 0.74 0.95
N LYS A 12 21.82 1.29 2.00
CA LYS A 12 21.30 0.48 3.13
C LYS A 12 20.22 -0.49 2.66
N VAL A 13 19.32 -0.04 1.79
CA VAL A 13 18.27 -0.89 1.20
C VAL A 13 18.88 -1.91 0.27
N ILE A 14 19.76 -1.49 -0.64
CA ILE A 14 20.45 -2.38 -1.57
C ILE A 14 21.17 -3.49 -0.82
N ASN A 15 22.01 -3.14 0.15
CA ASN A 15 22.79 -4.09 0.94
C ASN A 15 21.93 -5.06 1.75
N ALA A 16 20.81 -4.58 2.30
CA ALA A 16 19.86 -5.43 3.03
C ALA A 16 19.23 -6.49 2.11
N PHE A 17 18.74 -6.08 0.92
CA PHE A 17 18.14 -7.02 -0.03
C PHE A 17 19.17 -7.99 -0.63
N LEU A 18 20.36 -7.53 -0.97
CA LEU A 18 21.45 -8.41 -1.41
C LEU A 18 21.81 -9.43 -0.33
N SER A 19 21.94 -9.01 0.91
CA SER A 19 22.26 -9.89 2.03
C SER A 19 21.16 -10.91 2.34
N ALA A 20 19.90 -10.54 2.09
CA ALA A 20 18.76 -11.40 2.33
C ALA A 20 18.54 -12.44 1.23
N GLU A 21 18.70 -12.05 -0.03
CA GLU A 21 18.24 -12.79 -1.20
C GLU A 21 19.37 -13.33 -2.08
N ASP A 22 20.45 -12.56 -2.26
CA ASP A 22 21.48 -12.88 -3.26
C ASP A 22 22.81 -12.17 -2.97
N LYS A 23 23.56 -12.67 -2.03
CA LYS A 23 24.85 -12.07 -1.62
C LYS A 23 25.90 -12.01 -2.74
N ASN A 24 25.81 -12.91 -3.72
CA ASN A 24 26.74 -13.01 -4.84
C ASN A 24 26.21 -12.33 -6.11
N PHE A 25 25.17 -11.49 -6.01
CA PHE A 25 24.46 -10.91 -7.14
C PHE A 25 25.38 -10.32 -8.21
N TYR A 26 26.40 -9.57 -7.82
CA TYR A 26 27.32 -8.91 -8.75
C TYR A 26 28.35 -9.87 -9.41
N SER A 27 28.48 -11.11 -8.91
CA SER A 27 29.55 -12.05 -9.36
C SER A 27 29.05 -13.18 -10.25
N HIS A 28 27.75 -13.45 -10.30
CA HIS A 28 27.20 -14.53 -11.12
C HIS A 28 26.45 -14.01 -12.35
N PRO A 29 26.36 -14.78 -13.46
CA PRO A 29 25.69 -14.39 -14.70
C PRO A 29 24.18 -14.74 -14.73
N GLY A 30 23.45 -14.52 -13.63
CA GLY A 30 22.00 -14.75 -13.52
C GLY A 30 21.59 -15.95 -12.67
N VAL A 31 22.46 -16.97 -12.57
CA VAL A 31 22.28 -18.13 -11.68
C VAL A 31 23.57 -18.32 -10.85
N ASP A 32 23.42 -18.40 -9.53
CA ASP A 32 24.52 -18.70 -8.61
C ASP A 32 24.73 -20.23 -8.48
N ALA A 33 25.54 -20.80 -9.36
CA ALA A 33 25.81 -22.23 -9.34
C ALA A 33 26.45 -22.70 -8.01
N LYS A 34 27.30 -21.88 -7.38
CA LYS A 34 27.89 -22.18 -6.06
C LYS A 34 26.84 -22.15 -4.96
N GLY A 35 25.94 -21.18 -5.00
CA GLY A 35 24.81 -21.08 -4.09
C GLY A 35 23.84 -22.25 -4.23
N VAL A 36 23.56 -22.69 -5.46
CA VAL A 36 22.70 -23.86 -5.72
C VAL A 36 23.34 -25.13 -5.14
N LEU A 37 24.66 -25.37 -5.39
CA LEU A 37 25.35 -26.53 -4.86
C LEU A 37 25.34 -26.53 -3.31
N ARG A 38 25.63 -25.37 -2.69
CA ARG A 38 25.58 -25.23 -1.24
C ARG A 38 24.16 -25.50 -0.70
N ALA A 39 23.13 -24.97 -1.34
CA ALA A 39 21.74 -25.20 -0.93
C ALA A 39 21.34 -26.66 -1.06
N ILE A 40 21.80 -27.39 -2.07
CA ILE A 40 21.58 -28.84 -2.22
C ILE A 40 22.19 -29.58 -1.02
N ILE A 41 23.47 -29.32 -0.70
CA ILE A 41 24.18 -29.98 0.43
C ILE A 41 23.45 -29.67 1.76
N ASN A 42 23.12 -28.39 2.01
CA ASN A 42 22.43 -28.00 3.22
C ASN A 42 21.02 -28.58 3.30
N ASN A 43 20.32 -28.70 2.18
CA ASN A 43 18.95 -29.24 2.14
C ASN A 43 18.93 -30.74 2.43
N ILE A 44 19.94 -31.50 2.08
CA ILE A 44 20.07 -32.91 2.49
C ILE A 44 20.10 -32.98 4.02
N SER A 45 20.94 -32.18 4.67
CA SER A 45 21.00 -32.08 6.14
C SER A 45 19.70 -31.56 6.75
N ASN A 46 19.05 -30.55 6.12
CA ASN A 46 17.81 -29.96 6.58
C ASN A 46 16.61 -30.94 6.50
N VAL A 47 16.54 -31.77 5.47
CA VAL A 47 15.53 -32.83 5.34
C VAL A 47 15.66 -33.84 6.47
N VAL A 48 16.90 -34.31 6.75
CA VAL A 48 17.17 -35.26 7.86
C VAL A 48 16.77 -34.62 9.21
N ALA A 49 17.03 -33.33 9.40
CA ALA A 49 16.72 -32.60 10.63
C ALA A 49 15.31 -32.00 10.69
N SER A 50 14.43 -32.32 9.73
CA SER A 50 13.05 -31.73 9.60
C SER A 50 13.04 -30.20 9.60
N ARG A 51 14.10 -29.59 9.07
CA ARG A 51 14.24 -28.13 8.94
C ARG A 51 13.74 -27.65 7.58
N ARG A 52 13.46 -26.34 7.50
CA ARG A 52 13.03 -25.72 6.24
C ARG A 52 14.15 -25.72 5.21
N LEU A 53 13.79 -26.03 3.96
CA LEU A 53 14.72 -26.02 2.83
C LEU A 53 15.26 -24.62 2.55
N GLU A 54 16.55 -24.52 2.26
CA GLU A 54 17.21 -23.29 1.83
C GLU A 54 16.88 -23.02 0.37
N GLY A 55 16.47 -21.80 0.04
CA GLY A 55 16.23 -21.34 -1.32
C GLY A 55 17.54 -20.87 -1.97
N ALA A 56 17.72 -21.21 -3.25
CA ALA A 56 18.90 -20.82 -4.04
C ALA A 56 18.52 -20.01 -5.29
N SER A 57 17.36 -19.36 -5.32
CA SER A 57 16.96 -18.52 -6.46
C SER A 57 17.59 -17.14 -6.34
N THR A 58 18.22 -16.69 -7.42
CA THR A 58 18.84 -15.37 -7.51
C THR A 58 17.81 -14.25 -7.72
N ILE A 59 18.21 -13.00 -7.48
CA ILE A 59 17.41 -11.81 -7.80
C ILE A 59 17.01 -11.81 -9.28
N THR A 60 17.92 -12.13 -10.19
CA THR A 60 17.63 -12.17 -11.62
C THR A 60 16.60 -13.24 -11.99
N GLN A 61 16.65 -14.41 -11.35
CA GLN A 61 15.62 -15.44 -11.50
C GLN A 61 14.25 -14.98 -10.98
N GLN A 62 14.21 -14.21 -9.89
CA GLN A 62 12.98 -13.66 -9.36
C GLN A 62 12.41 -12.58 -10.31
N VAL A 63 13.24 -11.76 -10.94
CA VAL A 63 12.83 -10.82 -12.00
C VAL A 63 12.23 -11.60 -13.17
N ALA A 64 12.93 -12.63 -13.68
CA ALA A 64 12.43 -13.47 -14.76
C ALA A 64 11.05 -14.08 -14.44
N LYS A 65 10.90 -14.61 -13.24
CA LYS A 65 9.64 -15.17 -12.75
C LYS A 65 8.53 -14.12 -12.72
N ASN A 66 8.78 -12.96 -12.14
CA ASN A 66 7.75 -11.96 -11.88
C ASN A 66 7.25 -11.22 -13.15
N PHE A 67 8.11 -11.10 -14.16
CA PHE A 67 7.79 -10.36 -15.38
C PHE A 67 7.39 -11.23 -16.58
N LEU A 68 7.94 -12.44 -16.66
CA LEU A 68 7.92 -13.21 -17.90
C LEU A 68 7.26 -14.59 -17.78
N LEU A 69 6.94 -15.05 -16.56
CA LEU A 69 6.43 -16.39 -16.33
C LEU A 69 5.12 -16.38 -15.54
N THR A 70 4.38 -17.48 -15.67
CA THR A 70 3.15 -17.74 -14.90
C THR A 70 3.47 -18.28 -13.51
N ASN A 71 2.49 -18.26 -12.59
CA ASN A 71 2.64 -18.76 -11.21
C ASN A 71 2.63 -20.30 -11.07
N GLU A 72 2.73 -21.04 -12.17
CA GLU A 72 2.76 -22.48 -12.16
C GLU A 72 4.03 -23.03 -11.44
N VAL A 73 3.85 -24.03 -10.60
CA VAL A 73 4.97 -24.67 -9.88
C VAL A 73 5.38 -25.94 -10.64
N SER A 74 6.38 -25.82 -11.52
CA SER A 74 6.90 -26.93 -12.31
C SER A 74 8.42 -26.86 -12.51
N LEU A 75 9.04 -28.01 -12.74
CA LEU A 75 10.48 -28.09 -13.11
C LEU A 75 10.73 -27.35 -14.43
N ASN A 76 9.84 -27.50 -15.41
CA ASN A 76 9.91 -26.77 -16.68
C ASN A 76 9.95 -25.25 -16.50
N ARG A 77 9.14 -24.73 -15.58
CA ARG A 77 9.19 -23.30 -15.23
C ARG A 77 10.54 -22.94 -14.64
N LYS A 78 11.13 -23.79 -13.77
CA LYS A 78 12.44 -23.50 -13.14
C LYS A 78 13.59 -23.47 -14.15
N ILE A 79 13.54 -24.34 -15.16
CA ILE A 79 14.48 -24.28 -16.28
C ILE A 79 14.32 -23.01 -17.11
N LYS A 80 13.07 -22.63 -17.42
CA LYS A 80 12.77 -21.37 -18.12
C LYS A 80 13.26 -20.16 -17.33
N GLU A 81 13.07 -20.12 -16.00
CA GLU A 81 13.61 -19.07 -15.13
C GLU A 81 15.13 -18.92 -15.29
N ALA A 82 15.87 -20.03 -15.26
CA ALA A 82 17.32 -20.03 -15.39
C ALA A 82 17.76 -19.50 -16.77
N ILE A 83 17.17 -20.00 -17.86
CA ILE A 83 17.47 -19.55 -19.23
C ILE A 83 17.15 -18.04 -19.38
N LEU A 84 16.00 -17.59 -18.88
CA LEU A 84 15.63 -16.20 -18.94
C LEU A 84 16.54 -15.31 -18.07
N ALA A 85 16.98 -15.78 -16.92
CA ALA A 85 17.94 -15.07 -16.08
C ALA A 85 19.25 -14.80 -16.84
N PHE A 86 19.81 -15.79 -17.55
CA PHE A 86 20.98 -15.58 -18.40
C PHE A 86 20.73 -14.56 -19.53
N ARG A 87 19.56 -14.60 -20.16
CA ARG A 87 19.20 -13.63 -21.21
C ARG A 87 19.05 -12.21 -20.66
N ILE A 88 18.43 -12.06 -19.50
CA ILE A 88 18.27 -10.77 -18.82
C ILE A 88 19.64 -10.17 -18.49
N GLU A 89 20.57 -10.95 -17.94
CA GLU A 89 21.91 -10.50 -17.59
C GLU A 89 22.75 -10.07 -18.81
N ARG A 90 22.47 -10.65 -19.99
CA ARG A 90 23.11 -10.21 -21.25
C ARG A 90 22.50 -8.91 -21.79
N ALA A 91 21.25 -8.63 -21.47
CA ALA A 91 20.51 -7.50 -22.02
C ALA A 91 20.49 -6.26 -21.11
N LEU A 92 20.65 -6.45 -19.80
CA LEU A 92 20.51 -5.40 -18.78
C LEU A 92 21.71 -5.37 -17.84
N SER A 93 22.07 -4.18 -17.35
CA SER A 93 23.08 -4.04 -16.30
C SER A 93 22.56 -4.55 -14.95
N LYS A 94 23.46 -4.87 -14.04
CA LYS A 94 23.14 -5.31 -12.67
C LYS A 94 22.28 -4.29 -11.94
N GLU A 95 22.60 -3.00 -12.08
CA GLU A 95 21.80 -1.92 -11.48
C GLU A 95 20.37 -1.93 -12.02
N ARG A 96 20.22 -2.12 -13.34
CA ARG A 96 18.88 -2.15 -13.94
C ARG A 96 18.07 -3.35 -13.51
N ILE A 97 18.68 -4.51 -13.37
CA ILE A 97 18.04 -5.73 -12.86
C ILE A 97 17.60 -5.52 -11.41
N LEU A 98 18.46 -4.95 -10.56
CA LEU A 98 18.15 -4.66 -9.17
C LEU A 98 17.06 -3.59 -9.03
N GLU A 99 17.08 -2.56 -9.88
CA GLU A 99 16.02 -1.55 -9.97
C GLU A 99 14.66 -2.19 -10.26
N LEU A 100 14.61 -3.07 -11.27
CA LEU A 100 13.38 -3.78 -11.62
C LEU A 100 12.89 -4.66 -10.46
N TYR A 101 13.79 -5.38 -9.81
CA TYR A 101 13.48 -6.22 -8.66
C TYR A 101 12.88 -5.40 -7.51
N LEU A 102 13.60 -4.37 -7.05
CA LEU A 102 13.21 -3.56 -5.90
C LEU A 102 11.91 -2.77 -6.13
N ASN A 103 11.57 -2.46 -7.38
CA ASN A 103 10.31 -1.79 -7.72
C ASN A 103 9.12 -2.75 -7.88
N GLN A 104 9.35 -4.07 -8.01
CA GLN A 104 8.28 -5.05 -8.31
C GLN A 104 8.02 -6.05 -7.19
N ILE A 105 8.99 -6.29 -6.32
CA ILE A 105 8.87 -7.34 -5.30
C ILE A 105 7.68 -7.08 -4.36
N TYR A 106 6.90 -8.13 -4.08
CA TYR A 106 5.78 -8.06 -3.15
C TYR A 106 6.28 -8.13 -1.70
N LEU A 107 5.89 -7.15 -0.90
CA LEU A 107 6.36 -6.97 0.47
C LEU A 107 5.23 -7.05 1.53
N GLY A 108 4.09 -7.60 1.16
CA GLY A 108 2.94 -7.68 2.07
C GLY A 108 2.05 -6.43 2.04
N GLU A 109 0.92 -6.46 2.78
CA GLU A 109 -0.06 -5.37 2.90
C GLU A 109 -0.50 -4.74 1.56
N GLY A 110 -0.55 -5.55 0.50
CA GLY A 110 -0.86 -5.07 -0.85
C GLY A 110 0.23 -4.20 -1.48
N THR A 111 1.43 -4.11 -0.88
CA THR A 111 2.52 -3.28 -1.36
C THR A 111 3.44 -4.02 -2.31
N TYR A 112 3.71 -3.39 -3.44
CA TYR A 112 4.67 -3.83 -4.44
C TYR A 112 5.75 -2.76 -4.58
N GLY A 113 7.01 -3.19 -4.45
CA GLY A 113 8.20 -2.33 -4.47
C GLY A 113 8.52 -1.69 -3.12
N VAL A 114 9.82 -1.46 -2.92
CA VAL A 114 10.39 -0.99 -1.66
C VAL A 114 9.90 0.39 -1.24
N ALA A 115 9.65 1.29 -2.19
CA ALA A 115 9.15 2.63 -1.88
C ALA A 115 7.71 2.60 -1.33
N SER A 116 6.83 1.78 -1.92
CA SER A 116 5.47 1.62 -1.41
C SER A 116 5.46 0.96 -0.03
N ALA A 117 6.33 -0.03 0.20
CA ALA A 117 6.46 -0.69 1.48
C ALA A 117 7.06 0.23 2.56
N SER A 118 8.06 1.05 2.23
CA SER A 118 8.62 2.05 3.14
C SER A 118 7.55 3.00 3.67
N LEU A 119 6.68 3.48 2.79
CA LEU A 119 5.56 4.34 3.18
C LEU A 119 4.50 3.59 4.01
N GLU A 120 4.17 2.34 3.65
CA GLU A 120 3.13 1.57 4.36
C GLU A 120 3.56 1.18 5.76
N TYR A 121 4.80 0.72 5.95
CA TYR A 121 5.27 0.22 7.25
C TYR A 121 5.85 1.30 8.15
N PHE A 122 6.44 2.37 7.57
CA PHE A 122 7.20 3.35 8.34
C PHE A 122 6.78 4.81 8.12
N ASP A 123 5.90 5.08 7.14
CA ASP A 123 5.53 6.44 6.71
C ASP A 123 6.77 7.31 6.40
N LYS A 124 7.76 6.69 5.75
CA LYS A 124 9.05 7.29 5.37
C LYS A 124 9.33 7.13 3.89
N SER A 125 10.09 8.07 3.32
CA SER A 125 10.70 7.86 2.01
C SER A 125 11.79 6.78 2.09
N ILE A 126 12.10 6.15 0.97
CA ILE A 126 13.11 5.08 0.92
C ILE A 126 14.52 5.57 1.31
N SER A 127 14.82 6.84 1.11
CA SER A 127 16.09 7.46 1.50
C SER A 127 16.24 7.66 3.00
N GLU A 128 15.13 7.73 3.74
CA GLU A 128 15.09 7.94 5.19
C GLU A 128 15.17 6.64 6.00
N LEU A 129 15.12 5.48 5.33
CA LEU A 129 15.17 4.19 6.01
C LEU A 129 16.52 3.97 6.70
N ASN A 130 16.44 3.47 7.94
CA ASN A 130 17.57 2.95 8.69
C ASN A 130 17.88 1.52 8.28
N TYR A 131 19.02 0.97 8.74
CA TYR A 131 19.38 -0.43 8.44
C TYR A 131 18.38 -1.45 9.00
N GLU A 132 17.85 -1.22 10.21
CA GLU A 132 16.86 -2.11 10.82
C GLU A 132 15.54 -2.13 10.07
N GLU A 133 15.12 -0.99 9.53
CA GLU A 133 13.92 -0.85 8.71
C GLU A 133 14.13 -1.49 7.33
N ALA A 134 15.28 -1.22 6.70
CA ALA A 134 15.67 -1.85 5.43
C ALA A 134 15.78 -3.38 5.57
N ALA A 135 16.37 -3.88 6.66
CA ALA A 135 16.47 -5.30 6.96
C ALA A 135 15.10 -5.96 7.15
N LEU A 136 14.15 -5.26 7.80
CA LEU A 136 12.77 -5.76 7.91
C LEU A 136 12.13 -5.89 6.54
N LEU A 137 12.21 -4.88 5.68
CA LEU A 137 11.66 -4.95 4.32
C LEU A 137 12.31 -6.08 3.51
N ALA A 138 13.63 -6.24 3.61
CA ALA A 138 14.38 -7.28 2.92
C ALA A 138 14.07 -8.71 3.41
N ALA A 139 13.54 -8.85 4.63
CA ALA A 139 13.11 -10.13 5.18
C ALA A 139 11.74 -10.61 4.65
N LEU A 140 10.89 -9.69 4.14
CA LEU A 140 9.51 -9.98 3.76
C LEU A 140 9.36 -10.87 2.51
N PRO A 141 10.16 -10.73 1.42
CA PRO A 141 9.94 -11.48 0.18
C PRO A 141 9.85 -12.99 0.38
N LYS A 142 10.60 -13.53 1.31
CA LYS A 142 10.67 -14.97 1.62
C LYS A 142 9.32 -15.56 2.04
N ALA A 143 8.51 -14.81 2.79
CA ALA A 143 7.16 -15.18 3.21
C ALA A 143 6.37 -13.96 3.70
N PRO A 144 5.86 -13.09 2.79
CA PRO A 144 5.29 -11.79 3.14
C PRO A 144 4.12 -11.86 4.11
N SER A 145 3.28 -12.90 4.01
CA SER A 145 2.14 -13.08 4.92
C SER A 145 2.57 -13.58 6.30
N ARG A 146 3.64 -14.38 6.39
CA ARG A 146 4.14 -14.97 7.65
C ARG A 146 4.98 -14.00 8.45
N TYR A 147 5.82 -13.22 7.78
CA TYR A 147 6.74 -12.24 8.40
C TYR A 147 6.13 -10.84 8.48
N ASN A 148 4.82 -10.73 8.24
CA ASN A 148 4.10 -9.47 8.35
C ASN A 148 4.15 -8.94 9.79
N PRO A 149 4.76 -7.76 10.04
CA PRO A 149 4.93 -7.22 11.39
C PRO A 149 3.61 -6.76 12.03
N TYR A 150 2.56 -6.49 11.24
CA TYR A 150 1.23 -6.20 11.78
C TYR A 150 0.51 -7.44 12.31
N LYS A 151 0.87 -8.64 11.81
CA LYS A 151 0.25 -9.90 12.21
C LYS A 151 1.06 -10.64 13.27
N ASN A 152 2.38 -10.63 13.15
CA ASN A 152 3.27 -11.32 14.07
C ASN A 152 4.61 -10.60 14.19
N ILE A 153 4.72 -9.73 15.19
CA ILE A 153 5.89 -8.89 15.42
C ILE A 153 7.14 -9.72 15.78
N GLU A 154 6.97 -10.85 16.50
CA GLU A 154 8.09 -11.68 16.91
C GLU A 154 8.72 -12.44 15.74
N LEU A 155 7.89 -13.00 14.83
CA LEU A 155 8.38 -13.62 13.62
C LEU A 155 9.01 -12.60 12.65
N ALA A 156 8.44 -11.40 12.59
CA ALA A 156 9.03 -10.31 11.81
C ALA A 156 10.39 -9.90 12.37
N LYS A 157 10.49 -9.77 13.70
CA LYS A 157 11.76 -9.47 14.39
C LYS A 157 12.79 -10.58 14.13
N PHE A 158 12.42 -11.84 14.28
CA PHE A 158 13.30 -12.97 14.00
C PHE A 158 13.84 -12.92 12.56
N SER A 159 12.97 -12.68 11.59
CA SER A 159 13.37 -12.64 10.17
C SER A 159 14.24 -11.42 9.85
N ARG A 160 13.94 -10.24 10.43
CA ARG A 160 14.79 -9.04 10.36
C ARG A 160 16.19 -9.30 10.94
N ASP A 161 16.25 -9.95 12.10
CA ASP A 161 17.50 -10.20 12.81
C ASP A 161 18.41 -11.16 12.02
N LEU A 162 17.84 -12.11 11.26
CA LEU A 162 18.59 -12.92 10.30
C LEU A 162 19.22 -12.05 9.20
N VAL A 163 18.50 -11.08 8.65
CA VAL A 163 19.07 -10.19 7.63
C VAL A 163 20.16 -9.29 8.23
N ILE A 164 20.00 -8.81 9.47
CA ILE A 164 21.06 -8.05 10.17
C ILE A 164 22.32 -8.88 10.37
N ASN A 165 22.18 -10.17 10.71
CA ASN A 165 23.31 -11.09 10.80
C ASN A 165 23.99 -11.27 9.44
N ASN A 166 23.22 -11.47 8.38
CA ASN A 166 23.77 -11.58 7.02
C ASN A 166 24.48 -10.29 6.57
N LEU A 167 23.97 -9.10 6.93
CA LEU A 167 24.64 -7.82 6.68
C LEU A 167 26.03 -7.77 7.33
N PHE A 168 26.16 -8.30 8.56
CA PHE A 168 27.44 -8.39 9.24
C PHE A 168 28.36 -9.43 8.57
N GLU A 169 27.87 -10.63 8.27
CA GLU A 169 28.63 -11.68 7.59
C GLU A 169 29.14 -11.25 6.21
N ASN A 170 28.39 -10.42 5.52
CA ASN A 170 28.75 -9.85 4.22
C ASN A 170 29.57 -8.54 4.32
N ASN A 171 30.03 -8.16 5.53
CA ASN A 171 30.85 -6.98 5.82
C ASN A 171 30.22 -5.62 5.46
N TYR A 172 28.90 -5.52 5.40
CA TYR A 172 28.20 -4.25 5.19
C TYR A 172 28.04 -3.43 6.47
N ILE A 173 28.10 -4.07 7.62
CA ILE A 173 28.02 -3.42 8.93
C ILE A 173 29.07 -3.97 9.90
N SER A 174 29.51 -3.15 10.85
CA SER A 174 30.45 -3.56 11.88
C SER A 174 29.77 -4.41 12.98
N LYS A 175 30.58 -5.16 13.76
CA LYS A 175 30.11 -5.93 14.92
C LYS A 175 29.39 -5.07 15.97
N LYS A 176 29.85 -3.82 16.15
CA LYS A 176 29.20 -2.85 17.04
C LYS A 176 27.80 -2.51 16.54
N ASN A 177 27.69 -2.17 15.23
CA ASN A 177 26.40 -1.84 14.62
C ASN A 177 25.45 -3.04 14.63
N GLN A 178 25.93 -4.26 14.36
CA GLN A 178 25.11 -5.47 14.45
C GLN A 178 24.44 -5.58 15.82
N LYS A 179 25.22 -5.49 16.92
CA LYS A 179 24.69 -5.59 18.30
C LYS A 179 23.64 -4.51 18.57
N GLU A 180 23.91 -3.28 18.16
CA GLU A 180 22.98 -2.15 18.30
C GLU A 180 21.68 -2.40 17.55
N LEU A 181 21.75 -2.79 16.26
CA LEU A 181 20.58 -3.02 15.41
C LEU A 181 19.71 -4.17 15.92
N LEU A 182 20.32 -5.26 16.42
CA LEU A 182 19.59 -6.39 17.02
C LEU A 182 18.82 -6.01 18.28
N SER A 183 19.30 -5.03 19.05
CA SER A 183 18.62 -4.56 20.27
C SER A 183 17.42 -3.67 19.99
N LYS A 184 17.32 -3.07 18.81
CA LYS A 184 16.24 -2.14 18.45
C LYS A 184 14.90 -2.87 18.27
N LYS A 185 13.84 -2.26 18.80
CA LYS A 185 12.46 -2.71 18.56
C LYS A 185 12.00 -2.31 17.16
N ILE A 186 11.09 -3.09 16.59
CA ILE A 186 10.39 -2.71 15.35
C ILE A 186 9.35 -1.66 15.74
N ILE A 187 9.44 -0.48 15.15
CA ILE A 187 8.48 0.61 15.34
C ILE A 187 7.78 0.81 13.98
N LEU A 188 6.51 0.42 13.92
CA LEU A 188 5.69 0.62 12.74
C LEU A 188 4.95 1.95 12.85
N LYS A 189 4.92 2.68 11.75
CA LYS A 189 4.13 3.89 11.62
C LYS A 189 3.23 3.74 10.40
N LYS A 190 2.00 3.28 10.63
CA LYS A 190 1.05 3.09 9.55
C LYS A 190 0.80 4.43 8.86
N ARG A 191 1.00 4.46 7.55
CA ARG A 191 0.67 5.63 6.74
C ARG A 191 -0.79 6.01 6.98
N LYS A 192 -1.02 7.22 7.43
CA LYS A 192 -2.36 7.81 7.32
C LYS A 192 -2.59 7.99 5.82
N LYS A 193 -3.44 7.14 5.24
CA LYS A 193 -3.86 7.34 3.85
C LYS A 193 -4.55 8.69 3.81
N ILE A 194 -3.85 9.71 3.35
CA ILE A 194 -4.42 11.00 3.02
C ILE A 194 -5.11 10.86 1.65
N PHE A 195 -6.03 9.89 1.56
CA PHE A 195 -7.11 9.98 0.60
C PHE A 195 -8.15 10.86 1.25
N THR A 196 -8.03 12.14 1.05
CA THR A 196 -9.14 13.03 1.27
C THR A 196 -10.06 12.84 0.06
N GLU A 197 -11.28 12.41 0.29
CA GLU A 197 -12.34 12.36 -0.75
C GLU A 197 -12.39 13.68 -1.52
N ASP A 198 -12.01 14.78 -0.86
CA ASP A 198 -11.90 16.14 -1.39
C ASP A 198 -10.91 16.32 -2.55
N THR A 199 -9.94 15.42 -2.75
CA THR A 199 -8.94 15.52 -3.84
C THR A 199 -9.30 14.69 -5.08
N ASN A 200 -10.33 13.85 -5.04
CA ASN A 200 -10.66 12.92 -6.11
C ASN A 200 -10.96 13.63 -7.44
N TYR A 201 -11.72 14.72 -7.40
CA TYR A 201 -12.04 15.51 -8.59
C TYR A 201 -10.79 16.14 -9.20
N TYR A 202 -9.91 16.72 -8.37
CA TYR A 202 -8.65 17.29 -8.82
C TYR A 202 -7.73 16.23 -9.46
N VAL A 203 -7.61 15.07 -8.84
CA VAL A 203 -6.81 13.96 -9.37
C VAL A 203 -7.37 13.47 -10.71
N GLU A 204 -8.70 13.39 -10.84
CA GLU A 204 -9.35 12.97 -12.10
C GLU A 204 -9.15 14.00 -13.21
N ASP A 205 -9.18 15.29 -12.92
CA ASP A 205 -8.90 16.33 -13.91
C ASP A 205 -7.43 16.27 -14.37
N ILE A 206 -6.48 16.14 -13.44
CA ILE A 206 -5.06 15.93 -13.80
C ILE A 206 -4.90 14.67 -14.64
N ARG A 207 -5.58 13.58 -14.30
CA ARG A 207 -5.52 12.34 -15.08
C ARG A 207 -5.99 12.56 -16.53
N LYS A 208 -7.08 13.28 -16.72
CA LYS A 208 -7.61 13.62 -18.06
C LYS A 208 -6.60 14.46 -18.85
N ASP A 209 -6.09 15.54 -18.24
CA ASP A 209 -5.11 16.42 -18.87
C ASP A 209 -3.83 15.68 -19.29
N VAL A 210 -3.35 14.79 -18.44
CA VAL A 210 -2.14 14.02 -18.72
C VAL A 210 -2.38 12.96 -19.79
N VAL A 211 -3.57 12.32 -19.82
CA VAL A 211 -3.94 11.39 -20.91
C VAL A 211 -4.06 12.12 -22.23
N GLU A 212 -4.65 13.31 -22.24
CA GLU A 212 -4.77 14.13 -23.44
C GLU A 212 -3.40 14.54 -23.99
N LYS A 213 -2.48 14.96 -23.12
CA LYS A 213 -1.15 15.44 -23.51
C LYS A 213 -0.17 14.34 -23.89
N LEU A 214 -0.18 13.21 -23.19
CA LEU A 214 0.82 12.15 -23.31
C LEU A 214 0.30 10.86 -23.96
N GLY A 215 -1.02 10.71 -24.06
CA GLY A 215 -1.67 9.51 -24.55
C GLY A 215 -1.84 8.42 -23.47
N PHE A 216 -2.88 7.59 -23.65
CA PHE A 216 -3.27 6.53 -22.72
C PHE A 216 -2.14 5.56 -22.39
N ASP A 217 -1.41 5.10 -23.41
CA ASP A 217 -0.36 4.10 -23.23
C ASP A 217 0.81 4.58 -22.36
N LYS A 218 1.23 5.84 -22.50
CA LYS A 218 2.25 6.42 -21.66
C LYS A 218 1.79 6.51 -20.20
N VAL A 219 0.57 6.99 -19.99
CA VAL A 219 0.02 7.20 -18.64
C VAL A 219 -0.14 5.88 -17.88
N TYR A 220 -0.64 4.83 -18.53
CA TYR A 220 -1.00 3.59 -17.85
C TYR A 220 0.04 2.47 -17.95
N LYS A 221 0.95 2.52 -18.94
CA LYS A 221 1.92 1.44 -19.18
C LYS A 221 3.36 1.81 -18.84
N GLN A 222 3.72 3.10 -18.75
CA GLN A 222 5.11 3.53 -18.56
C GLN A 222 5.46 3.99 -17.14
N GLY A 223 4.53 3.91 -16.18
CA GLY A 223 4.81 4.19 -14.77
C GLY A 223 5.20 5.65 -14.49
N LEU A 224 4.42 6.60 -14.95
CA LEU A 224 4.65 8.03 -14.72
C LEU A 224 4.49 8.42 -13.25
N ASN A 225 5.34 9.31 -12.78
CA ASN A 225 5.20 10.00 -11.51
C ASN A 225 4.82 11.46 -11.79
N ILE A 226 3.64 11.88 -11.33
CA ILE A 226 3.09 13.21 -11.59
C ILE A 226 3.01 13.96 -10.26
N SER A 227 3.85 15.00 -10.13
CA SER A 227 3.79 15.91 -8.99
C SER A 227 2.89 17.09 -9.31
N THR A 228 2.02 17.46 -8.37
CA THR A 228 1.09 18.59 -8.52
C THR A 228 1.25 19.56 -7.35
N PRO A 229 0.96 20.87 -7.54
CA PRO A 229 1.10 21.88 -6.49
C PRO A 229 -0.09 21.89 -5.50
N ILE A 230 -0.93 20.87 -5.45
CA ILE A 230 -2.10 20.85 -4.58
C ILE A 230 -1.69 20.98 -3.11
N ASN A 231 -2.35 21.91 -2.39
CA ASN A 231 -2.28 22.00 -0.94
C ASN A 231 -3.53 21.37 -0.34
N ILE A 232 -3.39 20.25 0.34
CA ILE A 232 -4.53 19.46 0.87
C ILE A 232 -5.34 20.25 1.89
N SER A 233 -4.69 21.08 2.71
CA SER A 233 -5.40 21.89 3.71
C SER A 233 -6.26 22.96 3.05
N LEU A 234 -5.74 23.64 2.02
CA LEU A 234 -6.49 24.62 1.25
C LEU A 234 -7.62 23.95 0.45
N GLN A 235 -7.36 22.76 -0.12
CA GLN A 235 -8.39 22.00 -0.82
C GLN A 235 -9.56 21.65 0.10
N LYS A 236 -9.26 21.22 1.33
CA LYS A 236 -10.32 20.94 2.32
C LYS A 236 -11.14 22.20 2.64
N ILE A 237 -10.49 23.32 2.91
CA ILE A 237 -11.17 24.60 3.18
C ILE A 237 -12.08 24.98 2.00
N ALA A 238 -11.57 24.88 0.77
CA ALA A 238 -12.34 25.20 -0.43
C ALA A 238 -13.58 24.30 -0.57
N THR A 239 -13.41 22.98 -0.36
CA THR A 239 -14.51 22.01 -0.42
C THR A 239 -15.57 22.29 0.65
N ASP A 240 -15.15 22.54 1.89
CA ASP A 240 -16.06 22.83 2.99
C ASP A 240 -16.82 24.15 2.75
N SER A 241 -16.13 25.18 2.24
CA SER A 241 -16.74 26.47 1.89
C SER A 241 -17.77 26.34 0.76
N LEU A 242 -17.43 25.57 -0.29
CA LEU A 242 -18.37 25.31 -1.39
C LEU A 242 -19.61 24.55 -0.90
N ARG A 243 -19.43 23.51 -0.09
CA ARG A 243 -20.54 22.75 0.49
C ARG A 243 -21.45 23.64 1.33
N GLN A 244 -20.84 24.46 2.19
CA GLN A 244 -21.60 25.40 3.02
C GLN A 244 -22.41 26.37 2.17
N GLY A 245 -21.80 26.97 1.15
CA GLY A 245 -22.49 27.87 0.22
C GLY A 245 -23.65 27.19 -0.53
N LEU A 246 -23.47 25.92 -0.95
CA LEU A 246 -24.54 25.15 -1.59
C LEU A 246 -25.69 24.85 -0.64
N ILE A 247 -25.40 24.52 0.63
CA ILE A 247 -26.42 24.30 1.66
C ILE A 247 -27.21 25.57 1.92
N GLU A 248 -26.55 26.73 2.04
CA GLU A 248 -27.20 28.02 2.26
C GLU A 248 -28.05 28.39 1.04
N TYR A 249 -27.54 28.19 -0.17
CA TYR A 249 -28.31 28.41 -1.39
C TYR A 249 -29.55 27.51 -1.47
N ASP A 250 -29.42 26.23 -1.11
CA ASP A 250 -30.54 25.29 -1.11
C ASP A 250 -31.63 25.70 -0.10
N LYS A 251 -31.22 26.09 1.12
CA LYS A 251 -32.13 26.64 2.12
C LYS A 251 -32.82 27.91 1.65
N TRP A 252 -32.11 28.80 0.95
CA TRP A 252 -32.68 30.00 0.38
C TRP A 252 -33.73 29.70 -0.71
N LYS A 253 -33.55 28.65 -1.50
CA LYS A 253 -34.53 28.17 -2.48
C LYS A 253 -35.77 27.54 -1.84
N GLY A 254 -35.72 27.20 -0.56
CA GLY A 254 -36.81 26.65 0.20
C GLY A 254 -36.96 25.14 0.13
N TRP A 255 -37.89 24.62 0.88
CA TRP A 255 -38.14 23.18 1.03
C TRP A 255 -38.77 22.57 -0.23
N ARG A 256 -38.20 21.46 -0.71
CA ARG A 256 -38.68 20.75 -1.90
C ARG A 256 -39.52 19.49 -1.59
N GLY A 257 -39.83 19.27 -0.32
CA GLY A 257 -40.58 18.10 0.12
C GLY A 257 -39.69 17.01 0.72
N PRO A 258 -40.30 15.95 1.28
CA PRO A 258 -39.62 14.79 1.81
C PRO A 258 -39.00 13.96 0.67
N LEU A 259 -37.93 13.20 0.93
CA LEU A 259 -37.32 12.30 -0.05
C LEU A 259 -38.30 11.25 -0.54
N THR A 260 -39.14 10.75 0.37
CA THR A 260 -40.20 9.79 0.06
C THR A 260 -41.22 9.73 1.18
N ASN A 261 -42.40 9.18 0.89
CA ASN A 261 -43.42 8.87 1.89
C ASN A 261 -43.41 7.37 2.17
N ILE A 262 -43.18 7.00 3.44
CA ILE A 262 -43.08 5.60 3.87
C ILE A 262 -44.42 5.15 4.45
N LYS A 263 -45.04 4.14 3.87
CA LYS A 263 -46.31 3.58 4.31
C LYS A 263 -46.18 2.60 5.49
N ASN A 264 -45.07 1.89 5.58
CA ASN A 264 -44.83 0.89 6.62
C ASN A 264 -43.70 1.33 7.54
N LEU A 265 -44.05 1.80 8.72
CA LEU A 265 -43.12 2.32 9.73
C LEU A 265 -42.26 1.25 10.40
N GLU A 266 -42.60 -0.04 10.27
CA GLU A 266 -41.80 -1.14 10.86
C GLU A 266 -40.59 -1.55 10.00
N LYS A 267 -40.62 -1.23 8.71
CA LYS A 267 -39.60 -1.63 7.73
C LYS A 267 -38.91 -0.45 7.01
N TRP A 268 -39.09 0.74 7.56
CA TRP A 268 -38.61 1.97 6.92
C TRP A 268 -37.09 1.99 6.66
N ASN A 269 -36.29 1.35 7.53
CA ASN A 269 -34.84 1.27 7.36
C ASN A 269 -34.42 0.57 6.05
N LYS A 270 -35.21 -0.41 5.57
CA LYS A 270 -34.92 -1.10 4.29
C LYS A 270 -35.18 -0.21 3.06
N ASP A 271 -36.08 0.75 3.18
CA ASP A 271 -36.36 1.68 2.07
C ASP A 271 -35.31 2.78 1.97
N LEU A 272 -34.54 3.04 3.05
CA LEU A 272 -33.44 4.01 3.06
C LEU A 272 -32.25 3.60 2.21
N ASP A 273 -32.02 2.31 1.97
CA ASP A 273 -30.92 1.82 1.11
C ASP A 273 -30.95 2.42 -0.32
N LYS A 274 -32.11 2.91 -0.73
CA LYS A 274 -32.30 3.62 -2.02
C LYS A 274 -31.78 5.07 -2.00
N PHE A 275 -31.66 5.66 -0.80
CA PHE A 275 -31.24 7.04 -0.59
C PHE A 275 -29.89 7.05 0.11
N ARG A 276 -28.81 7.04 -0.67
CA ARG A 276 -27.46 7.17 -0.09
C ARG A 276 -27.11 8.66 0.00
N LEU A 277 -26.95 9.14 1.23
CA LEU A 277 -26.27 10.41 1.46
C LEU A 277 -24.80 10.28 1.08
N GLU A 278 -24.27 11.33 0.47
CA GLU A 278 -22.84 11.40 0.21
C GLU A 278 -22.10 11.41 1.57
N ARG A 279 -21.16 10.47 1.77
CA ARG A 279 -20.45 10.27 3.05
C ARG A 279 -19.71 11.53 3.55
N SER A 280 -19.47 12.47 2.66
CA SER A 280 -18.84 13.75 2.95
C SER A 280 -19.75 14.79 3.62
N ILE A 281 -21.07 14.53 3.67
CA ILE A 281 -22.04 15.36 4.34
C ILE A 281 -22.38 14.69 5.67
N ASN A 282 -22.16 15.41 6.76
CA ASN A 282 -22.42 14.91 8.11
C ASN A 282 -23.93 15.07 8.48
N TRP A 283 -24.78 14.45 7.65
CA TRP A 283 -26.22 14.39 7.86
C TRP A 283 -26.68 12.95 8.01
N ASP A 284 -27.69 12.75 8.83
CA ASP A 284 -28.37 11.47 8.99
C ASP A 284 -29.74 11.50 8.30
N LEU A 285 -30.13 10.39 7.70
CA LEU A 285 -31.50 10.21 7.24
C LEU A 285 -32.40 10.00 8.46
N ALA A 286 -33.56 10.65 8.44
CA ALA A 286 -34.52 10.52 9.54
C ALA A 286 -35.94 10.38 9.01
N ILE A 287 -36.75 9.62 9.74
CA ILE A 287 -38.19 9.55 9.53
C ILE A 287 -38.91 10.48 10.52
N VAL A 288 -39.91 11.17 10.04
CA VAL A 288 -40.83 11.96 10.89
C VAL A 288 -41.83 11.00 11.52
N LYS A 289 -41.82 10.90 12.84
CA LYS A 289 -42.77 10.06 13.62
C LYS A 289 -44.01 10.82 14.02
N LYS A 290 -43.86 12.09 14.44
CA LYS A 290 -44.95 12.91 14.92
C LYS A 290 -44.68 14.42 14.66
N ILE A 291 -45.71 15.13 14.34
CA ILE A 291 -45.69 16.59 14.17
C ILE A 291 -46.57 17.18 15.24
N ASP A 292 -45.97 17.95 16.16
CA ASP A 292 -46.66 18.69 17.21
C ASP A 292 -46.70 20.19 16.87
N LYS A 293 -47.38 20.95 17.69
CA LYS A 293 -47.58 22.39 17.47
C LYS A 293 -46.28 23.21 17.41
N PHE A 294 -45.22 22.78 18.09
CA PHE A 294 -43.96 23.52 18.25
C PHE A 294 -42.71 22.74 17.82
N SER A 295 -42.85 21.43 17.52
CA SER A 295 -41.73 20.56 17.22
C SER A 295 -42.13 19.36 16.35
N ILE A 296 -41.12 18.74 15.77
CA ILE A 296 -41.24 17.51 14.99
C ILE A 296 -40.40 16.44 15.67
N GLU A 297 -41.01 15.30 16.00
CA GLU A 297 -40.31 14.12 16.50
C GLU A 297 -39.78 13.31 15.31
N ILE A 298 -38.48 12.98 15.35
CA ILE A 298 -37.81 12.20 14.34
C ILE A 298 -37.10 10.98 14.93
N GLU A 299 -36.88 10.00 14.09
CA GLU A 299 -36.01 8.88 14.39
C GLU A 299 -35.00 8.71 13.24
N THR A 300 -33.70 8.67 13.57
CA THR A 300 -32.65 8.56 12.56
C THR A 300 -32.46 7.10 12.12
N GLU A 301 -31.76 6.87 11.02
CA GLU A 301 -31.38 5.53 10.52
C GLU A 301 -30.60 4.68 11.55
N TYR A 302 -29.99 5.32 12.54
CA TYR A 302 -29.28 4.67 13.67
C TYR A 302 -30.16 4.52 14.92
N GLU A 303 -31.50 4.56 14.77
CA GLU A 303 -32.49 4.43 15.86
C GLU A 303 -32.38 5.51 16.97
N LYS A 304 -31.68 6.62 16.67
CA LYS A 304 -31.61 7.75 17.59
C LYS A 304 -32.87 8.60 17.45
N LYS A 305 -33.57 8.81 18.55
CA LYS A 305 -34.74 9.71 18.62
C LYS A 305 -34.26 11.13 18.82
N GLY A 306 -34.88 12.07 18.11
CA GLY A 306 -34.57 13.48 18.16
C GLY A 306 -35.82 14.36 18.04
N ILE A 307 -35.69 15.61 18.45
CA ILE A 307 -36.76 16.63 18.35
C ILE A 307 -36.19 17.82 17.57
N ILE A 308 -36.87 18.20 16.50
CA ILE A 308 -36.54 19.38 15.72
C ILE A 308 -37.57 20.47 16.09
N LYS A 309 -37.11 21.61 16.66
CA LYS A 309 -37.93 22.75 16.93
C LYS A 309 -38.22 23.56 15.67
N TYR A 310 -39.40 24.15 15.56
CA TYR A 310 -39.76 24.96 14.38
C TYR A 310 -38.85 26.16 14.15
N GLU A 311 -38.22 26.71 15.17
CA GLU A 311 -37.21 27.76 15.02
C GLU A 311 -36.02 27.35 14.14
N ASN A 312 -35.62 26.09 14.21
CA ASN A 312 -34.49 25.53 13.45
C ASN A 312 -34.83 25.22 11.99
N ILE A 313 -36.10 25.21 11.63
CA ILE A 313 -36.60 24.91 10.29
C ILE A 313 -37.45 26.03 9.71
N SER A 314 -37.26 27.26 10.20
CA SER A 314 -37.99 28.45 9.74
C SER A 314 -37.85 28.73 8.23
N TRP A 315 -36.75 28.25 7.61
CA TRP A 315 -36.50 28.34 6.18
C TRP A 315 -37.43 27.45 5.32
N ILE A 316 -38.13 26.49 5.90
CA ILE A 316 -39.09 25.60 5.21
C ILE A 316 -40.39 26.37 4.81
N LYS A 317 -40.66 27.49 5.43
CA LYS A 317 -41.90 28.26 5.27
C LYS A 317 -41.95 29.17 4.04
N LYS A 318 -41.03 29.03 3.08
CA LYS A 318 -41.08 29.85 1.86
C LYS A 318 -41.69 29.09 0.70
#